data_dda5e01a3fb0b018392303db24c7ee5b
#
_entry.id   dda5e01a3fb0b018392303db24c7ee5b
#
_cell.length_a   1.000
_cell.length_b   1.000
_cell.length_c   1.000
_cell.angle_alpha   90.00
_cell.angle_beta   90.00
_cell.angle_gamma   90.00
#
_symmetry.space_group_name_H-M   'P 1'
#
loop_
_entity.id
_entity.type
_entity.pdbx_description
1 polymer ?
#
loop_
_entity_poly.entity_id
_entity_poly.type
_entity_poly.pdbx_seq_one_letter_code
_entity_poly.pdbx_strand_id
1 'polypeptide(L)'
;MGSLLKVTLVGILLAFLGERIMQLCHRANVFRNVDPIDLPNCQLVKGIEFGSEDIDILPNGLAFISSGLKFPGLISFQPEKPGEIFLLDLNEVNPRVIPLRLSRGFDVSTFNPHGMSTYIDPKDDTVYLFVVNHPHYKSTVELFKFEEEENALLHLKTIKHDLLSSVNDIVAVGPESFYATNDFYFTDFTMKQLEVFLGIGWSNVVYYSPSEVKQVSSGYYSANGIAMSTDNKYIYVADVMGHRIHVLEKQADWSLTPVKVLQLDTLLDNLSVDPNTGDIWTGCHPNAWKLFFYNSDDVPGSEVVRVQNIHSDNPIVTQVYVNNAQIPLKEKHVVWKAEREVQPKDSDYPALSASDYQTSSVQVALEGPSFSNLPMIQVQI
;
A
#
# COMPACT_ATOMS: atom_id res chain seq x y z
N MET A 1 11.98 -22.39 50.24
CA MET A 1 11.88 -21.10 49.52
C MET A 1 12.33 -21.21 48.06
N GLY A 2 13.47 -21.77 47.69
CA GLY A 2 13.94 -21.81 46.31
C GLY A 2 13.05 -22.57 45.29
N SER A 3 12.37 -23.64 45.70
CA SER A 3 11.49 -24.42 44.81
C SER A 3 10.18 -23.66 44.47
N LEU A 4 9.56 -23.05 45.48
CA LEU A 4 8.33 -22.25 45.29
C LEU A 4 8.59 -21.05 44.36
N LEU A 5 9.71 -20.33 44.58
CA LEU A 5 10.11 -19.23 43.71
C LEU A 5 10.28 -19.64 42.24
N LYS A 6 10.93 -20.78 42.00
CA LYS A 6 11.10 -21.32 40.64
C LYS A 6 9.75 -21.67 39.99
N VAL A 7 8.85 -22.32 40.71
CA VAL A 7 7.51 -22.64 40.20
C VAL A 7 6.73 -21.37 39.92
N THR A 8 6.81 -20.37 40.79
CA THR A 8 6.13 -19.07 40.54
C THR A 8 6.69 -18.37 39.30
N LEU A 9 8.04 -18.31 39.15
CA LEU A 9 8.67 -17.70 37.99
C LEU A 9 8.29 -18.42 36.67
N VAL A 10 8.27 -19.75 36.69
CA VAL A 10 7.82 -20.54 35.53
C VAL A 10 6.36 -20.27 35.23
N GLY A 11 5.49 -20.17 36.23
CA GLY A 11 4.08 -19.85 36.04
C GLY A 11 3.89 -18.45 35.45
N ILE A 12 4.62 -17.45 35.91
CA ILE A 12 4.60 -16.09 35.33
C ILE A 12 5.09 -16.10 33.86
N LEU A 13 6.18 -16.82 33.58
CA LEU A 13 6.69 -16.93 32.21
C LEU A 13 5.67 -17.58 31.26
N LEU A 14 5.06 -18.67 31.70
CA LEU A 14 4.04 -19.36 30.89
C LEU A 14 2.79 -18.49 30.67
N ALA A 15 2.38 -17.75 31.69
CA ALA A 15 1.26 -16.80 31.55
C ALA A 15 1.61 -15.67 30.57
N PHE A 16 2.82 -15.12 30.64
CA PHE A 16 3.31 -14.10 29.73
C PHE A 16 3.36 -14.64 28.28
N LEU A 17 3.97 -15.82 28.06
CA LEU A 17 4.05 -16.44 26.73
C LEU A 17 2.67 -16.74 26.17
N GLY A 18 1.76 -17.28 27.00
CA GLY A 18 0.38 -17.54 26.58
C GLY A 18 -0.34 -16.27 26.16
N GLU A 19 -0.18 -15.19 26.90
CA GLU A 19 -0.75 -13.89 26.56
C GLU A 19 -0.18 -13.34 25.25
N ARG A 20 1.14 -13.41 25.05
CA ARG A 20 1.77 -12.98 23.78
C ARG A 20 1.30 -13.78 22.59
N ILE A 21 1.17 -15.09 22.70
CA ILE A 21 0.63 -15.96 21.65
C ILE A 21 -0.83 -15.57 21.33
N MET A 22 -1.66 -15.36 22.33
CA MET A 22 -3.05 -14.93 22.11
C MET A 22 -3.11 -13.59 21.38
N GLN A 23 -2.29 -12.62 21.79
CA GLN A 23 -2.21 -11.31 21.13
C GLN A 23 -1.72 -11.44 19.69
N LEU A 24 -0.74 -12.30 19.42
CA LEU A 24 -0.26 -12.56 18.07
C LEU A 24 -1.37 -13.19 17.21
N CYS A 25 -2.09 -14.20 17.74
CA CYS A 25 -3.22 -14.80 17.03
C CYS A 25 -4.31 -13.77 16.71
N HIS A 26 -4.58 -12.86 17.62
CA HIS A 26 -5.55 -11.79 17.40
C HIS A 26 -5.07 -10.82 16.31
N ARG A 27 -3.83 -10.31 16.41
CA ARG A 27 -3.27 -9.38 15.41
C ARG A 27 -3.14 -10.01 14.02
N ALA A 28 -2.84 -11.31 13.96
CA ALA A 28 -2.75 -12.04 12.70
C ALA A 28 -4.12 -12.51 12.17
N ASN A 29 -5.23 -12.22 12.85
CA ASN A 29 -6.57 -12.66 12.49
C ASN A 29 -6.66 -14.18 12.20
N VAL A 30 -5.94 -15.02 12.97
CA VAL A 30 -5.77 -16.46 12.71
C VAL A 30 -7.10 -17.19 12.56
N PHE A 31 -8.14 -16.76 13.28
CA PHE A 31 -9.46 -17.40 13.32
C PHE A 31 -10.50 -16.69 12.45
N ARG A 32 -10.12 -15.62 11.75
CA ARG A 32 -11.06 -14.90 10.91
C ARG A 32 -11.31 -15.64 9.62
N ASN A 33 -12.58 -15.83 9.33
CA ASN A 33 -13.08 -16.31 8.06
C ASN A 33 -13.93 -15.22 7.42
N VAL A 34 -13.91 -15.15 6.11
CA VAL A 34 -14.67 -14.17 5.34
C VAL A 34 -15.53 -14.88 4.30
N ASP A 35 -16.74 -14.38 4.13
CA ASP A 35 -17.61 -14.83 3.06
C ASP A 35 -17.31 -14.07 1.78
N PRO A 36 -17.28 -14.71 0.60
CA PRO A 36 -16.98 -14.05 -0.64
C PRO A 36 -18.04 -12.99 -0.99
N ILE A 37 -17.58 -11.86 -1.47
CA ILE A 37 -18.40 -10.80 -2.06
C ILE A 37 -17.89 -10.60 -3.49
N ASP A 38 -18.66 -11.09 -4.45
CA ASP A 38 -18.31 -11.00 -5.86
C ASP A 38 -18.70 -9.64 -6.43
N LEU A 39 -17.87 -9.16 -7.33
CA LEU A 39 -18.16 -7.98 -8.16
C LEU A 39 -18.33 -8.45 -9.60
N PRO A 40 -19.54 -8.34 -10.18
CA PRO A 40 -19.87 -8.94 -11.48
C PRO A 40 -19.01 -8.43 -12.63
N ASN A 41 -18.42 -7.24 -12.50
CA ASN A 41 -17.58 -6.61 -13.52
C ASN A 41 -16.08 -6.66 -13.21
N CYS A 42 -15.67 -7.45 -12.23
CA CYS A 42 -14.27 -7.62 -11.88
C CYS A 42 -13.56 -8.47 -12.95
N GLN A 43 -12.47 -7.96 -13.51
CA GLN A 43 -11.68 -8.67 -14.52
C GLN A 43 -10.23 -8.78 -14.08
N LEU A 44 -9.64 -9.94 -14.38
CA LEU A 44 -8.23 -10.18 -14.17
C LEU A 44 -7.40 -9.44 -15.22
N VAL A 45 -6.43 -8.62 -14.78
CA VAL A 45 -5.41 -8.05 -15.66
C VAL A 45 -4.40 -9.13 -16.01
N LYS A 46 -4.31 -9.44 -17.32
CA LYS A 46 -3.37 -10.43 -17.84
C LYS A 46 -2.01 -9.80 -18.16
N GLY A 47 -0.95 -10.59 -18.02
CA GLY A 47 0.40 -10.18 -18.43
C GLY A 47 1.33 -9.79 -17.27
N ILE A 48 0.84 -9.79 -16.03
CA ILE A 48 1.67 -9.69 -14.83
C ILE A 48 1.93 -11.11 -14.33
N GLU A 49 3.20 -11.51 -14.26
CA GLU A 49 3.58 -12.90 -13.92
C GLU A 49 3.63 -13.13 -12.41
N PHE A 50 4.03 -12.12 -11.64
CA PHE A 50 4.17 -12.19 -10.19
C PHE A 50 3.19 -11.24 -9.50
N GLY A 51 2.98 -11.43 -8.20
CA GLY A 51 2.10 -10.58 -7.40
C GLY A 51 2.46 -9.09 -7.54
N SER A 52 1.44 -8.27 -7.63
CA SER A 52 1.56 -6.81 -7.63
C SER A 52 1.37 -6.31 -6.23
N GLU A 53 2.19 -5.38 -5.82
CA GLU A 53 2.18 -4.89 -4.44
C GLU A 53 1.48 -3.54 -4.33
N ASP A 54 1.73 -2.63 -5.28
CA ASP A 54 1.14 -1.30 -5.24
C ASP A 54 0.69 -0.82 -6.62
N ILE A 55 -0.25 0.14 -6.62
CA ILE A 55 -0.75 0.80 -7.82
C ILE A 55 -0.98 2.28 -7.56
N ASP A 56 -0.41 3.13 -8.41
CA ASP A 56 -0.67 4.57 -8.40
C ASP A 56 -1.23 5.05 -9.74
N ILE A 57 -2.27 5.88 -9.71
CA ILE A 57 -3.05 6.26 -10.88
C ILE A 57 -2.96 7.77 -11.12
N LEU A 58 -2.46 8.14 -12.30
CA LEU A 58 -2.43 9.53 -12.74
C LEU A 58 -3.82 10.06 -13.08
N PRO A 59 -4.05 11.39 -13.01
CA PRO A 59 -5.32 12.01 -13.37
C PRO A 59 -5.78 11.73 -14.80
N ASN A 60 -4.85 11.43 -15.73
CA ASN A 60 -5.18 11.09 -17.12
C ASN A 60 -5.61 9.61 -17.29
N GLY A 61 -5.63 8.81 -16.21
CA GLY A 61 -6.05 7.40 -16.23
C GLY A 61 -4.93 6.40 -16.51
N LEU A 62 -3.68 6.84 -16.64
CA LEU A 62 -2.53 5.94 -16.63
C LEU A 62 -2.25 5.45 -15.21
N ALA A 63 -2.02 4.16 -15.06
CA ALA A 63 -1.72 3.52 -13.78
C ALA A 63 -0.35 2.86 -13.81
N PHE A 64 0.47 3.11 -12.79
CA PHE A 64 1.71 2.38 -12.52
C PHE A 64 1.42 1.23 -11.56
N ILE A 65 2.05 0.08 -11.79
CA ILE A 65 1.88 -1.12 -10.96
C ILE A 65 3.25 -1.67 -10.64
N SER A 66 3.61 -1.80 -9.35
CA SER A 66 4.79 -2.52 -8.91
C SER A 66 4.52 -4.02 -8.85
N SER A 67 5.48 -4.83 -9.23
CA SER A 67 5.33 -6.29 -9.25
C SER A 67 6.64 -7.01 -8.97
N GLY A 68 6.54 -8.20 -8.40
CA GLY A 68 7.67 -9.08 -8.20
C GLY A 68 8.44 -8.83 -6.91
N LEU A 69 7.82 -8.25 -5.89
CA LEU A 69 8.41 -8.06 -4.57
C LEU A 69 8.92 -9.38 -3.99
N LYS A 70 10.18 -9.37 -3.54
CA LYS A 70 10.81 -10.46 -2.77
C LYS A 70 10.85 -10.07 -1.31
N PHE A 71 10.00 -10.69 -0.50
CA PHE A 71 9.93 -10.39 0.91
C PHE A 71 10.73 -11.41 1.73
N PRO A 72 11.70 -10.98 2.58
CA PRO A 72 12.52 -11.89 3.38
C PRO A 72 11.67 -12.74 4.32
N GLY A 73 11.85 -14.06 4.27
CA GLY A 73 11.16 -15.00 5.16
C GLY A 73 9.79 -15.47 4.69
N LEU A 74 9.25 -14.90 3.60
CA LEU A 74 8.04 -15.41 2.95
C LEU A 74 8.43 -16.22 1.71
N ILE A 75 8.41 -17.54 1.82
CA ILE A 75 8.79 -18.46 0.72
C ILE A 75 7.89 -18.26 -0.50
N SER A 76 6.63 -17.90 -0.29
CA SER A 76 5.66 -17.61 -1.35
C SER A 76 5.97 -16.31 -2.13
N PHE A 77 6.81 -15.43 -1.57
CA PHE A 77 7.23 -14.16 -2.17
C PHE A 77 8.72 -14.18 -2.53
N GLN A 78 9.12 -15.12 -3.36
CA GLN A 78 10.51 -15.28 -3.82
C GLN A 78 10.52 -15.49 -5.35
N PRO A 79 10.07 -14.51 -6.16
CA PRO A 79 10.16 -14.62 -7.61
C PRO A 79 11.63 -14.75 -8.04
N GLU A 80 11.89 -15.60 -9.04
CA GLU A 80 13.27 -15.81 -9.54
C GLU A 80 13.81 -14.61 -10.31
N LYS A 81 12.89 -13.82 -10.93
CA LYS A 81 13.24 -12.62 -11.70
C LYS A 81 13.28 -11.36 -10.83
N PRO A 82 13.99 -10.31 -11.25
CA PRO A 82 13.83 -8.97 -10.68
C PRO A 82 12.39 -8.50 -10.80
N GLY A 83 12.00 -7.56 -9.93
CA GLY A 83 10.70 -6.91 -10.04
C GLY A 83 10.63 -5.95 -11.23
N GLU A 84 9.42 -5.54 -11.56
CA GLU A 84 9.10 -4.69 -12.70
C GLU A 84 8.09 -3.61 -12.29
N ILE A 85 8.06 -2.51 -13.03
CA ILE A 85 6.97 -1.55 -13.01
C ILE A 85 6.21 -1.68 -14.32
N PHE A 86 4.90 -1.86 -14.23
CA PHE A 86 4.01 -1.90 -15.39
C PHE A 86 3.23 -0.61 -15.51
N LEU A 87 2.91 -0.25 -16.75
CA LEU A 87 1.96 0.80 -17.12
C LEU A 87 0.67 0.15 -17.59
N LEU A 88 -0.47 0.71 -17.19
CA LEU A 88 -1.80 0.30 -17.60
C LEU A 88 -2.62 1.55 -17.95
N ASP A 89 -3.17 1.62 -19.15
CA ASP A 89 -4.11 2.69 -19.52
C ASP A 89 -5.55 2.26 -19.18
N LEU A 90 -6.12 2.87 -18.16
CA LEU A 90 -7.48 2.59 -17.68
C LEU A 90 -8.57 3.18 -18.59
N ASN A 91 -8.22 3.98 -19.59
CA ASN A 91 -9.19 4.51 -20.57
C ASN A 91 -9.44 3.51 -21.71
N GLU A 92 -8.57 2.51 -21.88
CA GLU A 92 -8.78 1.47 -22.88
C GLU A 92 -9.94 0.53 -22.48
N VAL A 93 -10.69 0.07 -23.46
CA VAL A 93 -11.79 -0.90 -23.24
C VAL A 93 -11.25 -2.25 -22.76
N ASN A 94 -10.09 -2.65 -23.27
CA ASN A 94 -9.38 -3.87 -22.89
C ASN A 94 -7.93 -3.51 -22.49
N PRO A 95 -7.73 -2.99 -21.27
CA PRO A 95 -6.43 -2.51 -20.85
C PRO A 95 -5.37 -3.61 -20.90
N ARG A 96 -4.18 -3.27 -21.40
CA ARG A 96 -3.02 -4.15 -21.43
C ARG A 96 -1.90 -3.56 -20.61
N VAL A 97 -1.25 -4.40 -19.82
CA VAL A 97 -0.05 -3.99 -19.09
C VAL A 97 1.15 -3.92 -20.02
N ILE A 98 1.92 -2.87 -19.88
CA ILE A 98 3.17 -2.63 -20.61
C ILE A 98 4.29 -2.56 -19.58
N PRO A 99 5.31 -3.45 -19.61
CA PRO A 99 6.45 -3.32 -18.71
C PRO A 99 7.24 -2.05 -19.11
N LEU A 100 7.48 -1.18 -18.13
CA LEU A 100 8.24 0.04 -18.35
C LEU A 100 9.74 -0.26 -18.42
N ARG A 101 10.43 0.34 -19.38
CA ARG A 101 11.86 0.22 -19.51
C ARG A 101 12.55 1.12 -18.49
N LEU A 102 13.44 0.55 -17.69
CA LEU A 102 14.30 1.32 -16.80
C LEU A 102 15.52 1.84 -17.56
N SER A 103 15.95 3.07 -17.27
CA SER A 103 17.07 3.72 -17.98
C SER A 103 18.38 2.94 -17.85
N ARG A 104 19.25 3.08 -18.83
CA ARG A 104 20.59 2.48 -18.83
C ARG A 104 21.39 3.01 -17.63
N GLY A 105 22.05 2.09 -16.91
CA GLY A 105 22.87 2.40 -15.74
C GLY A 105 22.16 2.18 -14.39
N PHE A 106 20.83 2.00 -14.39
CA PHE A 106 20.13 1.48 -13.21
C PHE A 106 20.35 -0.03 -13.10
N ASP A 107 20.62 -0.53 -11.87
CA ASP A 107 20.79 -1.97 -11.63
C ASP A 107 19.46 -2.68 -11.52
N VAL A 108 18.94 -3.13 -12.66
CA VAL A 108 17.68 -3.88 -12.72
C VAL A 108 17.78 -5.26 -12.06
N SER A 109 18.99 -5.83 -11.92
CA SER A 109 19.16 -7.19 -11.41
C SER A 109 18.81 -7.31 -9.92
N THR A 110 18.91 -6.21 -9.19
CA THR A 110 18.57 -6.13 -7.77
C THR A 110 17.28 -5.37 -7.51
N PHE A 111 16.55 -5.00 -8.57
CA PHE A 111 15.32 -4.25 -8.43
C PHE A 111 14.24 -5.09 -7.76
N ASN A 112 13.75 -4.60 -6.64
CA ASN A 112 12.79 -5.25 -5.76
C ASN A 112 11.77 -4.21 -5.28
N PRO A 113 10.85 -3.77 -6.20
CA PRO A 113 9.92 -2.67 -5.93
C PRO A 113 8.85 -3.07 -4.93
N HIS A 114 8.49 -2.12 -4.08
CA HIS A 114 7.45 -2.18 -3.07
C HIS A 114 6.45 -1.04 -3.31
N GLY A 115 6.10 -0.24 -2.27
CA GLY A 115 5.21 0.89 -2.40
C GLY A 115 5.72 1.98 -3.36
N MET A 116 4.82 2.72 -3.96
CA MET A 116 5.10 3.76 -4.96
C MET A 116 4.26 5.00 -4.74
N SER A 117 4.74 6.13 -5.24
CA SER A 117 3.93 7.33 -5.33
C SER A 117 4.35 8.20 -6.50
N THR A 118 3.38 8.76 -7.21
CA THR A 118 3.64 9.75 -8.25
C THR A 118 3.59 11.18 -7.70
N TYR A 119 4.33 12.06 -8.35
CA TYR A 119 4.22 13.50 -8.18
C TYR A 119 4.27 14.18 -9.54
N ILE A 120 3.27 15.00 -9.84
CA ILE A 120 3.24 15.82 -11.04
C ILE A 120 3.72 17.22 -10.68
N ASP A 121 4.82 17.67 -11.30
CA ASP A 121 5.32 19.05 -11.07
C ASP A 121 4.38 20.05 -11.74
N PRO A 122 3.73 20.94 -10.98
CA PRO A 122 2.78 21.91 -11.55
C PRO A 122 3.43 22.96 -12.44
N LYS A 123 4.76 22.98 -12.56
CA LYS A 123 5.47 23.95 -13.43
C LYS A 123 5.57 23.51 -14.87
N ASP A 124 5.71 22.20 -15.12
CA ASP A 124 6.01 21.67 -16.44
C ASP A 124 5.34 20.31 -16.72
N ASP A 125 4.39 19.90 -15.86
CA ASP A 125 3.66 18.63 -15.91
C ASP A 125 4.56 17.39 -15.91
N THR A 126 5.84 17.53 -15.49
CA THR A 126 6.75 16.39 -15.35
C THR A 126 6.21 15.41 -14.30
N VAL A 127 6.06 14.15 -14.70
CA VAL A 127 5.65 13.07 -13.81
C VAL A 127 6.89 12.43 -13.18
N TYR A 128 7.01 12.55 -11.87
CA TYR A 128 7.99 11.84 -11.07
C TYR A 128 7.34 10.61 -10.44
N LEU A 129 8.06 9.49 -10.44
CA LEU A 129 7.66 8.27 -9.77
C LEU A 129 8.70 7.94 -8.70
N PHE A 130 8.27 7.92 -7.45
CA PHE A 130 9.04 7.41 -6.32
C PHE A 130 8.71 5.93 -6.15
N VAL A 131 9.73 5.10 -6.01
CA VAL A 131 9.57 3.65 -5.82
C VAL A 131 10.41 3.21 -4.63
N VAL A 132 9.77 2.63 -3.64
CA VAL A 132 10.49 1.90 -2.59
C VAL A 132 11.15 0.70 -3.22
N ASN A 133 12.43 0.51 -2.96
CA ASN A 133 13.22 -0.58 -3.53
C ASN A 133 14.02 -1.28 -2.43
N HIS A 134 14.14 -2.59 -2.52
CA HIS A 134 14.86 -3.40 -1.51
C HIS A 134 16.03 -4.19 -2.13
N PRO A 135 17.04 -3.52 -2.72
CA PRO A 135 18.22 -4.20 -3.23
C PRO A 135 18.94 -4.93 -2.10
N HIS A 136 19.14 -6.24 -2.25
CA HIS A 136 19.73 -7.08 -1.20
C HIS A 136 19.03 -6.94 0.17
N TYR A 137 17.71 -6.77 0.16
CA TYR A 137 16.85 -6.58 1.35
C TYR A 137 17.18 -5.34 2.20
N LYS A 138 17.74 -4.29 1.58
CA LYS A 138 17.96 -2.99 2.21
C LYS A 138 17.05 -1.95 1.55
N SER A 139 16.39 -1.14 2.35
CA SER A 139 15.48 -0.12 1.83
C SER A 139 16.24 1.02 1.16
N THR A 140 15.78 1.39 -0.02
CA THR A 140 16.11 2.62 -0.74
C THR A 140 14.83 3.20 -1.32
N VAL A 141 14.84 4.47 -1.69
CA VAL A 141 13.80 5.07 -2.51
C VAL A 141 14.43 5.51 -3.82
N GLU A 142 13.92 4.98 -4.92
CA GLU A 142 14.36 5.32 -6.26
C GLU A 142 13.45 6.42 -6.82
N LEU A 143 14.04 7.49 -7.31
CA LEU A 143 13.33 8.57 -7.99
C LEU A 143 13.51 8.42 -9.49
N PHE A 144 12.40 8.28 -10.20
CA PHE A 144 12.35 8.23 -11.65
C PHE A 144 11.57 9.43 -12.21
N LYS A 145 11.90 9.80 -13.45
CA LYS A 145 11.04 10.60 -14.31
C LYS A 145 10.36 9.66 -15.30
N PHE A 146 9.05 9.79 -15.45
CA PHE A 146 8.31 9.05 -16.47
C PHE A 146 8.44 9.72 -17.83
N GLU A 147 8.79 8.95 -18.84
CA GLU A 147 8.87 9.35 -20.24
C GLU A 147 7.80 8.58 -21.02
N GLU A 148 6.61 9.20 -21.13
CA GLU A 148 5.39 8.57 -21.63
C GLU A 148 5.55 8.07 -23.06
N GLU A 149 6.06 8.90 -23.99
CA GLU A 149 6.24 8.54 -25.39
C GLU A 149 7.15 7.29 -25.57
N GLU A 150 8.07 7.07 -24.65
CA GLU A 150 9.03 5.97 -24.71
C GLU A 150 8.61 4.75 -23.88
N ASN A 151 7.53 4.83 -23.10
CA ASN A 151 7.16 3.85 -22.07
C ASN A 151 8.38 3.51 -21.19
N ALA A 152 9.01 4.53 -20.63
CA ALA A 152 10.27 4.39 -19.90
C ALA A 152 10.29 5.21 -18.60
N LEU A 153 11.09 4.72 -17.66
CA LEU A 153 11.42 5.39 -16.41
C LEU A 153 12.91 5.78 -16.43
N LEU A 154 13.17 7.08 -16.50
CA LEU A 154 14.51 7.64 -16.40
C LEU A 154 14.89 7.73 -14.91
N HIS A 155 15.84 6.91 -14.47
CA HIS A 155 16.34 6.96 -13.10
C HIS A 155 17.12 8.26 -12.86
N LEU A 156 16.71 9.02 -11.87
CA LEU A 156 17.31 10.30 -11.50
C LEU A 156 18.21 10.16 -10.28
N LYS A 157 17.75 9.41 -9.25
CA LYS A 157 18.41 9.40 -7.95
C LYS A 157 18.03 8.17 -7.14
N THR A 158 18.98 7.61 -6.41
CA THR A 158 18.75 6.67 -5.30
C THR A 158 18.87 7.42 -3.97
N ILE A 159 17.84 7.40 -3.17
CA ILE A 159 17.76 8.03 -1.85
C ILE A 159 18.00 6.95 -0.79
N LYS A 160 18.95 7.23 0.11
CA LYS A 160 19.30 6.38 1.25
C LYS A 160 19.45 7.23 2.49
N HIS A 161 18.88 6.79 3.60
CA HIS A 161 19.05 7.46 4.89
C HIS A 161 18.82 6.45 6.03
N ASP A 162 19.49 6.62 7.17
CA ASP A 162 19.38 5.70 8.31
C ASP A 162 17.96 5.61 8.88
N LEU A 163 17.19 6.69 8.78
CA LEU A 163 15.77 6.70 9.19
C LEU A 163 14.85 6.00 8.18
N LEU A 164 15.29 5.73 6.95
CA LEU A 164 14.56 4.95 5.94
C LEU A 164 15.02 3.49 5.98
N SER A 165 14.84 2.85 7.12
CA SER A 165 15.49 1.57 7.44
C SER A 165 14.71 0.34 6.97
N SER A 166 13.39 0.40 6.98
CA SER A 166 12.47 -0.69 6.61
C SER A 166 11.23 -0.12 5.93
N VAL A 167 11.48 0.62 4.84
CA VAL A 167 10.42 1.35 4.14
C VAL A 167 9.46 0.36 3.50
N ASN A 168 8.16 0.57 3.72
CA ASN A 168 7.09 -0.18 3.08
C ASN A 168 6.47 0.66 1.95
N ASP A 169 5.89 1.81 2.30
CA ASP A 169 5.18 2.66 1.36
C ASP A 169 5.55 4.14 1.52
N ILE A 170 5.22 4.94 0.52
CA ILE A 170 5.53 6.37 0.46
C ILE A 170 4.36 7.17 -0.11
N VAL A 171 4.26 8.44 0.28
CA VAL A 171 3.43 9.43 -0.39
C VAL A 171 4.25 10.66 -0.74
N ALA A 172 4.34 10.97 -2.01
CA ALA A 172 5.09 12.11 -2.54
C ALA A 172 4.37 13.43 -2.21
N VAL A 173 5.13 14.42 -1.75
CA VAL A 173 4.62 15.77 -1.43
C VAL A 173 5.39 16.88 -2.14
N GLY A 174 6.30 16.50 -3.02
CA GLY A 174 7.11 17.39 -3.82
C GLY A 174 8.04 16.62 -4.76
N PRO A 175 8.75 17.31 -5.67
CA PRO A 175 9.58 16.64 -6.68
C PRO A 175 10.75 15.84 -6.10
N GLU A 176 11.17 16.11 -4.86
CA GLU A 176 12.17 15.34 -4.12
C GLU A 176 11.80 15.17 -2.64
N SER A 177 10.51 15.25 -2.28
CA SER A 177 10.05 15.19 -0.88
C SER A 177 8.89 14.24 -0.73
N PHE A 178 8.89 13.47 0.37
CA PHE A 178 7.86 12.46 0.63
C PHE A 178 7.73 12.15 2.12
N TYR A 179 6.61 11.54 2.50
CA TYR A 179 6.50 10.76 3.74
C TYR A 179 6.66 9.29 3.40
N ALA A 180 7.30 8.53 4.29
CA ALA A 180 7.50 7.09 4.15
C ALA A 180 7.14 6.36 5.45
N THR A 181 6.51 5.23 5.34
CA THR A 181 6.29 4.30 6.44
C THR A 181 7.47 3.34 6.58
N ASN A 182 7.97 3.13 7.80
CA ASN A 182 8.81 1.99 8.12
C ASN A 182 7.93 0.94 8.80
N ASP A 183 7.81 -0.24 8.21
CA ASP A 183 6.98 -1.33 8.70
C ASP A 183 7.49 -1.96 10.01
N PHE A 184 8.82 -1.92 10.23
CA PHE A 184 9.49 -2.37 11.44
C PHE A 184 10.56 -1.37 11.90
N TYR A 185 10.85 -1.40 13.19
CA TYR A 185 11.99 -0.69 13.76
C TYR A 185 13.31 -1.41 13.48
N PHE A 186 13.32 -2.73 13.66
CA PHE A 186 14.49 -3.54 13.36
C PHE A 186 14.59 -3.91 11.88
N THR A 187 15.82 -4.04 11.38
CA THR A 187 16.11 -4.50 10.02
C THR A 187 16.52 -5.98 9.97
N ASP A 188 16.98 -6.54 11.10
CA ASP A 188 17.32 -7.96 11.23
C ASP A 188 16.05 -8.82 11.29
N PHE A 189 16.01 -9.89 10.52
CA PHE A 189 14.85 -10.77 10.42
C PHE A 189 14.39 -11.32 11.79
N THR A 190 15.33 -11.80 12.63
CA THR A 190 14.99 -12.38 13.93
C THR A 190 14.43 -11.33 14.88
N MET A 191 15.01 -10.13 14.84
CA MET A 191 14.54 -9.01 15.66
C MET A 191 13.18 -8.49 15.19
N LYS A 192 12.87 -8.49 13.88
CA LYS A 192 11.53 -8.22 13.35
C LYS A 192 10.51 -9.22 13.91
N GLN A 193 10.82 -10.52 13.89
CA GLN A 193 9.92 -11.54 14.46
C GLN A 193 9.69 -11.32 15.97
N LEU A 194 10.72 -10.92 16.70
CA LEU A 194 10.59 -10.59 18.12
C LEU A 194 9.74 -9.35 18.36
N GLU A 195 9.88 -8.32 17.53
CA GLU A 195 9.05 -7.10 17.55
C GLU A 195 7.58 -7.45 17.38
N VAL A 196 7.24 -8.25 16.37
CA VAL A 196 5.89 -8.75 16.10
C VAL A 196 5.36 -9.58 17.28
N PHE A 197 6.14 -10.54 17.77
CA PHE A 197 5.74 -11.41 18.88
C PHE A 197 5.47 -10.63 20.17
N LEU A 198 6.34 -9.70 20.51
CA LEU A 198 6.18 -8.85 21.70
C LEU A 198 5.06 -7.81 21.50
N GLY A 199 4.71 -7.51 20.24
CA GLY A 199 3.72 -6.49 19.91
C GLY A 199 4.15 -5.11 20.35
N ILE A 200 5.34 -4.74 19.97
CA ILE A 200 5.93 -3.46 20.28
C ILE A 200 5.58 -2.49 19.14
N GLY A 201 4.92 -1.39 19.46
CA GLY A 201 4.56 -0.37 18.48
C GLY A 201 5.73 0.60 18.21
N TRP A 202 6.79 0.13 17.54
CA TRP A 202 7.98 0.94 17.24
C TRP A 202 8.09 1.35 15.77
N SER A 203 7.24 0.81 14.94
CA SER A 203 7.07 1.23 13.56
C SER A 203 6.72 2.72 13.49
N ASN A 204 7.14 3.42 12.42
CA ASN A 204 7.13 4.87 12.38
C ASN A 204 6.91 5.42 10.97
N VAL A 205 6.69 6.75 10.89
CA VAL A 205 6.63 7.53 9.65
C VAL A 205 7.77 8.52 9.65
N VAL A 206 8.47 8.62 8.53
CA VAL A 206 9.57 9.54 8.29
C VAL A 206 9.19 10.54 7.20
N TYR A 207 9.47 11.81 7.43
CA TYR A 207 9.49 12.82 6.38
C TYR A 207 10.91 12.91 5.81
N TYR A 208 11.01 12.94 4.49
CA TYR A 208 12.25 13.16 3.76
C TYR A 208 12.13 14.36 2.83
N SER A 209 13.15 15.21 2.86
CA SER A 209 13.50 16.18 1.81
C SER A 209 15.01 16.24 1.67
N PRO A 210 15.55 16.82 0.59
CA PRO A 210 17.01 17.01 0.45
C PRO A 210 17.68 17.80 1.57
N SER A 211 16.91 18.64 2.28
CA SER A 211 17.41 19.51 3.36
C SER A 211 17.14 18.97 4.77
N GLU A 212 16.17 18.06 4.93
CA GLU A 212 15.76 17.58 6.25
C GLU A 212 15.22 16.16 6.15
N VAL A 213 15.63 15.30 7.09
CA VAL A 213 15.03 13.97 7.29
C VAL A 213 14.71 13.81 8.77
N LYS A 214 13.47 13.51 9.08
CA LYS A 214 13.01 13.35 10.48
C LYS A 214 11.91 12.34 10.63
N GLN A 215 11.88 11.62 11.75
CA GLN A 215 10.74 10.86 12.17
C GLN A 215 9.62 11.82 12.60
N VAL A 216 8.43 11.66 12.04
CA VAL A 216 7.28 12.57 12.25
C VAL A 216 6.12 11.93 12.97
N SER A 217 6.06 10.60 13.02
CA SER A 217 5.08 9.84 13.80
C SER A 217 5.61 8.47 14.15
N SER A 218 5.05 7.83 15.19
CA SER A 218 5.40 6.48 15.64
C SER A 218 4.28 5.87 16.48
N GLY A 219 4.44 4.64 16.92
CA GLY A 219 3.47 3.96 17.76
C GLY A 219 2.61 2.97 16.98
N TYR A 220 3.03 2.59 15.78
CA TYR A 220 2.36 1.58 14.96
C TYR A 220 2.94 0.20 15.24
N TYR A 221 2.09 -0.83 15.15
CA TYR A 221 2.56 -2.22 15.21
C TYR A 221 3.20 -2.69 13.91
N SER A 222 2.75 -2.14 12.77
CA SER A 222 3.37 -2.29 11.45
C SER A 222 2.75 -1.25 10.52
N ALA A 223 3.39 -0.08 10.40
CA ALA A 223 2.95 0.94 9.45
C ALA A 223 3.19 0.45 8.02
N ASN A 224 2.14 0.50 7.20
CA ASN A 224 2.14 0.02 5.83
C ASN A 224 1.70 1.15 4.90
N GLY A 225 0.59 1.01 4.17
CA GLY A 225 0.11 2.00 3.24
C GLY A 225 0.01 3.40 3.82
N ILE A 226 0.37 4.40 3.02
CA ILE A 226 0.30 5.80 3.39
C ILE A 226 -0.30 6.62 2.25
N ALA A 227 -1.30 7.44 2.56
CA ALA A 227 -1.95 8.28 1.58
C ALA A 227 -2.21 9.69 2.11
N MET A 228 -2.42 10.65 1.21
CA MET A 228 -2.70 12.04 1.56
C MET A 228 -4.15 12.40 1.20
N SER A 229 -4.80 13.19 2.05
CA SER A 229 -6.13 13.71 1.77
C SER A 229 -6.14 14.61 0.53
N THR A 230 -7.29 14.70 -0.15
CA THR A 230 -7.46 15.49 -1.37
C THR A 230 -7.16 16.99 -1.20
N ASP A 231 -7.33 17.51 0.03
CA ASP A 231 -7.00 18.89 0.39
C ASP A 231 -5.56 19.07 0.91
N ASN A 232 -4.75 18.00 0.89
CA ASN A 232 -3.36 17.95 1.37
C ASN A 232 -3.13 18.30 2.84
N LYS A 233 -4.17 18.25 3.67
CA LYS A 233 -4.07 18.59 5.10
C LYS A 233 -3.81 17.40 5.98
N TYR A 234 -4.21 16.21 5.55
CA TYR A 234 -4.12 15.01 6.37
C TYR A 234 -3.30 13.92 5.67
N ILE A 235 -2.59 13.18 6.49
CA ILE A 235 -1.91 11.93 6.10
C ILE A 235 -2.64 10.78 6.79
N TYR A 236 -2.96 9.75 6.02
CA TYR A 236 -3.55 8.50 6.48
C TYR A 236 -2.48 7.42 6.48
N VAL A 237 -2.41 6.66 7.56
CA VAL A 237 -1.45 5.56 7.71
C VAL A 237 -2.18 4.29 8.11
N ALA A 238 -2.02 3.24 7.34
CA ALA A 238 -2.46 1.90 7.68
C ALA A 238 -1.51 1.29 8.73
N ASP A 239 -2.05 0.80 9.83
CA ASP A 239 -1.34 -0.02 10.80
C ASP A 239 -1.85 -1.46 10.68
N VAL A 240 -1.15 -2.27 9.90
CA VAL A 240 -1.57 -3.64 9.52
C VAL A 240 -1.89 -4.48 10.73
N MET A 241 -0.91 -4.63 11.64
CA MET A 241 -1.04 -5.47 12.84
C MET A 241 -1.86 -4.79 13.95
N GLY A 242 -2.18 -3.52 13.78
CA GLY A 242 -3.10 -2.75 14.62
C GLY A 242 -4.53 -2.76 14.12
N HIS A 243 -4.78 -3.21 12.89
CA HIS A 243 -6.08 -3.22 12.21
C HIS A 243 -6.75 -1.84 12.18
N ARG A 244 -6.00 -0.78 11.88
CA ARG A 244 -6.51 0.58 12.02
C ARG A 244 -5.90 1.55 11.03
N ILE A 245 -6.66 2.60 10.73
CA ILE A 245 -6.18 3.78 10.00
C ILE A 245 -5.93 4.89 11.01
N HIS A 246 -4.72 5.44 10.98
CA HIS A 246 -4.37 6.66 11.70
C HIS A 246 -4.60 7.87 10.80
N VAL A 247 -5.29 8.87 11.31
CA VAL A 247 -5.50 10.17 10.67
C VAL A 247 -4.59 11.18 11.35
N LEU A 248 -3.68 11.77 10.60
CA LEU A 248 -2.65 12.69 11.09
C LEU A 248 -2.79 14.02 10.36
N GLU A 249 -2.84 15.13 11.08
CA GLU A 249 -2.83 16.46 10.48
C GLU A 249 -1.43 16.89 10.15
N LYS A 250 -1.21 17.28 8.90
CA LYS A 250 0.08 17.77 8.40
C LYS A 250 0.29 19.22 8.81
N GLN A 251 1.41 19.50 9.49
CA GLN A 251 1.78 20.83 9.93
C GLN A 251 2.66 21.54 8.89
N ALA A 252 2.79 22.86 9.02
CA ALA A 252 3.60 23.68 8.10
C ALA A 252 5.10 23.33 8.10
N ASP A 253 5.59 22.76 9.19
CA ASP A 253 6.97 22.27 9.33
C ASP A 253 7.14 20.79 8.94
N TRP A 254 6.14 20.22 8.26
CA TRP A 254 6.08 18.80 7.86
C TRP A 254 5.96 17.80 9.02
N SER A 255 5.79 18.26 10.26
CA SER A 255 5.43 17.35 11.36
C SER A 255 3.98 16.86 11.21
N LEU A 256 3.66 15.73 11.86
CA LEU A 256 2.33 15.13 11.84
C LEU A 256 1.74 15.09 13.25
N THR A 257 0.52 15.59 13.39
CA THR A 257 -0.22 15.60 14.66
C THR A 257 -1.36 14.57 14.61
N PRO A 258 -1.42 13.58 15.50
CA PRO A 258 -2.52 12.62 15.53
C PRO A 258 -3.87 13.30 15.78
N VAL A 259 -4.87 12.99 14.95
CA VAL A 259 -6.23 13.54 15.03
C VAL A 259 -7.23 12.46 15.40
N LYS A 260 -7.13 11.29 14.74
CA LYS A 260 -8.10 10.22 14.89
C LYS A 260 -7.46 8.87 14.60
N VAL A 261 -8.02 7.83 15.20
CA VAL A 261 -7.75 6.43 14.85
C VAL A 261 -9.08 5.75 14.56
N LEU A 262 -9.17 5.12 13.41
CA LEU A 262 -10.31 4.28 13.01
C LEU A 262 -9.92 2.82 13.11
N GLN A 263 -10.57 2.07 14.00
CA GLN A 263 -10.37 0.62 14.14
C GLN A 263 -11.19 -0.12 13.09
N LEU A 264 -10.56 -1.12 12.45
CA LEU A 264 -11.18 -2.06 11.51
C LEU A 264 -10.94 -3.50 11.98
N ASP A 265 -11.62 -4.47 11.35
CA ASP A 265 -11.51 -5.88 11.74
C ASP A 265 -10.61 -6.69 10.78
N THR A 266 -9.76 -6.03 10.01
CA THR A 266 -8.91 -6.64 8.98
C THR A 266 -7.52 -6.05 9.00
N LEU A 267 -6.55 -6.78 8.43
CA LEU A 267 -5.19 -6.29 8.27
C LEU A 267 -5.13 -5.39 7.04
N LEU A 268 -5.00 -4.09 7.27
CA LEU A 268 -4.93 -3.11 6.20
C LEU A 268 -3.53 -3.10 5.57
N ASP A 269 -3.50 -3.09 4.26
CA ASP A 269 -2.30 -2.94 3.46
C ASP A 269 -2.23 -1.54 2.85
N ASN A 270 -2.18 -1.39 1.54
CA ASN A 270 -2.10 -0.09 0.89
C ASN A 270 -3.39 0.72 0.99
N LEU A 271 -3.24 2.04 1.08
CA LEU A 271 -4.32 3.01 1.17
C LEU A 271 -4.39 3.84 -0.10
N SER A 272 -5.60 4.20 -0.44
CA SER A 272 -5.87 5.10 -1.53
C SER A 272 -7.00 6.06 -1.21
N VAL A 273 -6.94 7.26 -1.76
CA VAL A 273 -7.96 8.30 -1.55
C VAL A 273 -8.63 8.65 -2.86
N ASP A 274 -9.94 8.46 -2.93
CA ASP A 274 -10.72 8.90 -4.07
C ASP A 274 -10.66 10.43 -4.20
N PRO A 275 -10.14 10.99 -5.30
CA PRO A 275 -9.95 12.43 -5.45
C PRO A 275 -11.28 13.20 -5.50
N ASN A 276 -12.38 12.55 -5.86
CA ASN A 276 -13.68 13.20 -6.01
C ASN A 276 -14.48 13.20 -4.70
N THR A 277 -14.41 12.11 -3.93
CA THR A 277 -15.23 11.92 -2.74
C THR A 277 -14.44 12.05 -1.44
N GLY A 278 -13.11 11.88 -1.48
CA GLY A 278 -12.25 11.80 -0.30
C GLY A 278 -12.40 10.49 0.47
N ASP A 279 -13.10 9.50 -0.10
CA ASP A 279 -13.22 8.18 0.51
C ASP A 279 -11.88 7.45 0.48
N ILE A 280 -11.61 6.69 1.54
CA ILE A 280 -10.40 5.89 1.62
C ILE A 280 -10.72 4.46 1.22
N TRP A 281 -9.91 3.93 0.36
CA TRP A 281 -9.95 2.55 -0.08
C TRP A 281 -8.70 1.84 0.41
N THR A 282 -8.85 0.60 0.82
CA THR A 282 -7.73 -0.20 1.31
C THR A 282 -7.85 -1.64 0.86
N GLY A 283 -6.77 -2.15 0.30
CA GLY A 283 -6.54 -3.58 0.18
C GLY A 283 -6.28 -4.17 1.56
N CYS A 284 -6.78 -5.37 1.82
CA CYS A 284 -6.67 -5.97 3.13
C CYS A 284 -6.42 -7.48 3.06
N HIS A 285 -5.72 -7.97 4.08
CA HIS A 285 -5.54 -9.40 4.31
C HIS A 285 -6.51 -9.88 5.40
N PRO A 286 -7.49 -10.75 5.08
CA PRO A 286 -8.40 -11.27 6.10
C PRO A 286 -7.68 -12.04 7.20
N ASN A 287 -6.59 -12.75 6.84
CA ASN A 287 -5.90 -13.69 7.72
C ASN A 287 -4.40 -13.73 7.39
N ALA A 288 -3.58 -13.06 8.21
CA ALA A 288 -2.13 -13.02 8.02
C ALA A 288 -1.46 -14.38 8.27
N TRP A 289 -2.04 -15.26 9.10
CA TRP A 289 -1.48 -16.59 9.32
C TRP A 289 -1.42 -17.38 8.01
N LYS A 290 -2.51 -17.36 7.23
CA LYS A 290 -2.56 -18.04 5.92
C LYS A 290 -1.62 -17.39 4.90
N LEU A 291 -1.34 -16.09 5.03
CA LEU A 291 -0.37 -15.38 4.19
C LEU A 291 1.07 -15.81 4.52
N PHE A 292 1.44 -15.78 5.80
CA PHE A 292 2.81 -16.12 6.25
C PHE A 292 3.12 -17.62 6.15
N PHE A 293 2.12 -18.47 6.39
CA PHE A 293 2.23 -19.93 6.31
C PHE A 293 1.44 -20.46 5.11
N TYR A 294 1.81 -19.93 3.95
CA TYR A 294 1.12 -20.20 2.70
C TYR A 294 0.91 -21.70 2.43
N ASN A 295 -0.32 -22.09 2.16
CA ASN A 295 -0.71 -23.42 1.71
C ASN A 295 -1.57 -23.31 0.46
N SER A 296 -1.18 -23.97 -0.62
CA SER A 296 -1.93 -23.96 -1.90
C SER A 296 -3.35 -24.53 -1.81
N ASP A 297 -3.63 -25.34 -0.79
CA ASP A 297 -4.95 -25.95 -0.57
C ASP A 297 -5.84 -25.09 0.36
N ASP A 298 -5.25 -24.10 1.06
CA ASP A 298 -5.93 -23.16 1.95
C ASP A 298 -5.28 -21.78 1.82
N VAL A 299 -5.44 -21.17 0.66
CA VAL A 299 -4.81 -19.91 0.30
C VAL A 299 -5.39 -18.72 1.09
N PRO A 300 -4.59 -17.68 1.38
CA PRO A 300 -5.09 -16.46 1.98
C PRO A 300 -6.13 -15.81 1.06
N GLY A 301 -7.22 -15.32 1.64
CA GLY A 301 -8.16 -14.47 0.94
C GLY A 301 -7.63 -13.06 0.78
N SER A 302 -8.39 -12.23 0.09
CA SER A 302 -8.18 -10.78 0.00
C SER A 302 -9.50 -10.04 0.18
N GLU A 303 -9.42 -8.84 0.70
CA GLU A 303 -10.57 -7.96 0.87
C GLU A 303 -10.26 -6.57 0.33
N VAL A 304 -11.32 -5.85 -0.03
CA VAL A 304 -11.25 -4.42 -0.21
C VAL A 304 -12.31 -3.75 0.64
N VAL A 305 -11.86 -2.79 1.38
CA VAL A 305 -12.69 -2.01 2.29
C VAL A 305 -12.69 -0.55 1.85
N ARG A 306 -13.88 0.05 1.84
CA ARG A 306 -14.10 1.47 1.63
C ARG A 306 -14.47 2.13 2.94
N VAL A 307 -13.85 3.26 3.23
CA VAL A 307 -14.14 4.10 4.38
C VAL A 307 -14.62 5.46 3.89
N GLN A 308 -15.87 5.79 4.18
CA GLN A 308 -16.49 7.07 3.83
C GLN A 308 -16.53 7.99 5.06
N ASN A 309 -16.37 9.28 4.81
CA ASN A 309 -16.48 10.32 5.85
C ASN A 309 -15.55 10.06 7.05
N ILE A 310 -14.30 9.72 6.82
CA ILE A 310 -13.34 9.34 7.88
C ILE A 310 -13.20 10.41 8.96
N HIS A 311 -13.39 11.68 8.64
CA HIS A 311 -13.31 12.79 9.58
C HIS A 311 -14.58 12.99 10.45
N SER A 312 -15.71 12.33 10.09
CA SER A 312 -16.94 12.41 10.89
C SER A 312 -16.85 11.57 12.16
N ASP A 313 -17.75 11.80 13.13
CA ASP A 313 -17.84 10.98 14.34
C ASP A 313 -18.26 9.53 14.02
N ASN A 314 -18.96 9.32 12.92
CA ASN A 314 -19.46 8.01 12.48
C ASN A 314 -19.06 7.73 11.02
N PRO A 315 -17.82 7.32 10.75
CA PRO A 315 -17.41 6.88 9.42
C PRO A 315 -18.19 5.64 9.00
N ILE A 316 -18.46 5.53 7.71
CA ILE A 316 -19.10 4.35 7.14
C ILE A 316 -18.00 3.43 6.59
N VAL A 317 -17.95 2.21 7.08
CA VAL A 317 -17.00 1.18 6.64
C VAL A 317 -17.76 0.12 5.88
N THR A 318 -17.37 -0.15 4.63
CA THR A 318 -18.03 -1.11 3.75
C THR A 318 -17.01 -2.08 3.18
N GLN A 319 -17.23 -3.38 3.38
CA GLN A 319 -16.54 -4.44 2.64
C GLN A 319 -17.12 -4.45 1.22
N VAL A 320 -16.32 -4.08 0.23
CA VAL A 320 -16.78 -3.93 -1.16
C VAL A 320 -16.54 -5.19 -1.96
N TYR A 321 -15.42 -5.85 -1.68
CA TYR A 321 -15.01 -7.07 -2.35
C TYR A 321 -14.35 -8.01 -1.36
N VAL A 322 -14.61 -9.29 -1.48
CA VAL A 322 -13.97 -10.35 -0.69
C VAL A 322 -13.75 -11.57 -1.57
N ASN A 323 -12.49 -11.96 -1.68
CA ASN A 323 -12.14 -13.22 -2.31
C ASN A 323 -11.65 -14.20 -1.24
N ASN A 324 -12.31 -15.32 -1.09
CA ASN A 324 -11.91 -16.38 -0.17
C ASN A 324 -10.97 -17.42 -0.81
N ALA A 325 -10.36 -17.05 -1.95
CA ALA A 325 -9.31 -17.80 -2.64
C ALA A 325 -9.66 -19.22 -3.13
N GLN A 326 -10.92 -19.50 -3.39
CA GLN A 326 -11.33 -20.78 -4.01
C GLN A 326 -10.85 -20.93 -5.48
N ILE A 327 -10.18 -19.91 -6.04
CA ILE A 327 -9.59 -19.96 -7.39
C ILE A 327 -8.06 -20.04 -7.25
N PRO A 328 -7.34 -20.96 -7.92
CA PRO A 328 -5.89 -21.16 -7.75
C PRO A 328 -5.05 -19.89 -8.05
N LEU A 329 -4.05 -19.60 -7.20
CA LEU A 329 -3.19 -18.41 -7.27
C LEU A 329 -2.38 -18.23 -8.57
N LYS A 330 -2.22 -19.28 -9.38
CA LYS A 330 -1.50 -19.19 -10.66
C LYS A 330 -2.18 -18.32 -11.71
N GLU A 331 -3.42 -17.89 -11.48
CA GLU A 331 -4.21 -17.12 -12.44
C GLU A 331 -4.77 -15.80 -11.86
N LYS A 332 -4.31 -15.38 -10.65
CA LYS A 332 -4.93 -14.25 -9.94
C LYS A 332 -3.97 -13.08 -9.78
N HIS A 333 -4.00 -12.21 -10.76
CA HIS A 333 -3.53 -10.83 -10.62
C HIS A 333 -4.73 -9.92 -10.78
N VAL A 334 -5.03 -9.10 -9.79
CA VAL A 334 -6.26 -8.33 -9.75
C VAL A 334 -5.94 -6.87 -9.53
N VAL A 335 -6.35 -5.99 -10.44
CA VAL A 335 -6.11 -4.54 -10.43
C VAL A 335 -7.44 -3.80 -10.33
N TRP A 336 -7.52 -2.74 -9.54
CA TRP A 336 -8.72 -1.91 -9.37
C TRP A 336 -8.79 -0.76 -10.37
N LYS A 337 -9.98 -0.49 -10.91
CA LYS A 337 -10.27 0.64 -11.78
C LYS A 337 -11.17 1.65 -11.07
N ALA A 338 -10.77 2.93 -11.15
CA ALA A 338 -11.67 4.05 -10.94
C ALA A 338 -12.49 4.34 -12.21
N GLU A 339 -13.74 4.70 -12.05
CA GLU A 339 -14.51 5.26 -13.15
C GLU A 339 -14.40 6.79 -13.17
N ARG A 340 -14.01 7.33 -14.34
CA ARG A 340 -14.42 8.69 -14.70
C ARG A 340 -15.73 8.58 -15.47
N GLU A 341 -16.72 9.39 -15.13
CA GLU A 341 -17.76 9.75 -16.10
C GLU A 341 -17.05 10.35 -17.32
N VAL A 342 -17.01 9.62 -18.41
CA VAL A 342 -16.71 10.20 -19.71
C VAL A 342 -17.92 11.07 -20.07
N GLN A 343 -17.86 12.34 -19.69
CA GLN A 343 -18.79 13.31 -20.25
C GLN A 343 -18.61 13.32 -21.79
N PRO A 344 -19.67 13.32 -22.57
CA PRO A 344 -19.54 13.49 -24.01
C PRO A 344 -18.78 14.79 -24.29
N LYS A 345 -17.85 14.73 -25.23
CA LYS A 345 -17.12 15.91 -25.71
C LYS A 345 -18.10 16.92 -26.28
N ASP A 346 -18.63 17.77 -25.42
CA ASP A 346 -19.16 19.06 -25.84
C ASP A 346 -18.04 20.09 -25.73
N SER A 347 -17.74 20.72 -26.84
CA SER A 347 -16.54 21.47 -27.14
C SER A 347 -16.47 22.88 -26.53
N ASP A 348 -17.06 23.12 -25.33
CA ASP A 348 -17.21 24.49 -24.81
C ASP A 348 -16.93 24.62 -23.29
N TYR A 349 -15.95 23.88 -22.73
CA TYR A 349 -15.47 24.16 -21.37
C TYR A 349 -14.05 24.73 -21.39
N PRO A 350 -13.79 25.80 -20.62
CA PRO A 350 -12.44 26.36 -20.50
C PRO A 350 -11.52 25.34 -19.84
N ALA A 351 -10.28 25.26 -20.32
CA ALA A 351 -9.23 24.45 -19.74
C ALA A 351 -9.09 24.75 -18.24
N LEU A 352 -9.26 23.73 -17.41
CA LEU A 352 -8.97 23.81 -15.98
C LEU A 352 -7.47 24.04 -15.81
N SER A 353 -7.10 24.94 -14.88
CA SER A 353 -5.69 25.27 -14.63
C SER A 353 -4.97 24.11 -13.94
N ALA A 354 -3.67 23.98 -14.14
CA ALA A 354 -2.82 22.94 -13.52
C ALA A 354 -2.87 22.91 -11.97
N SER A 355 -3.45 23.93 -11.33
CA SER A 355 -3.66 23.99 -9.87
C SER A 355 -4.74 23.04 -9.35
N ASP A 356 -5.54 22.42 -10.23
CA ASP A 356 -6.66 21.55 -9.85
C ASP A 356 -6.28 20.06 -9.85
N TYR A 357 -5.02 19.75 -10.19
CA TYR A 357 -4.55 18.38 -10.30
C TYR A 357 -3.62 18.04 -9.13
N GLN A 358 -4.13 17.26 -8.19
CA GLN A 358 -3.31 16.68 -7.13
C GLN A 358 -3.41 15.16 -7.15
N THR A 359 -2.24 14.56 -6.96
CA THR A 359 -1.94 13.13 -7.00
C THR A 359 -2.84 12.32 -6.07
N SER A 360 -3.38 11.26 -6.57
CA SER A 360 -4.04 10.25 -5.74
C SER A 360 -3.96 8.88 -6.39
N SER A 361 -3.68 7.95 -5.61
CA SER A 361 -3.58 6.53 -5.89
C SER A 361 -4.93 5.83 -5.72
N VAL A 362 -5.15 4.76 -6.43
CA VAL A 362 -6.26 3.77 -6.45
C VAL A 362 -7.70 4.26 -6.22
N GLN A 363 -8.55 4.08 -7.18
CA GLN A 363 -9.98 4.33 -7.08
C GLN A 363 -10.81 3.07 -7.34
N VAL A 364 -11.90 2.93 -6.63
CA VAL A 364 -12.92 1.92 -6.80
C VAL A 364 -14.22 2.57 -7.30
N ALA A 365 -14.81 1.97 -8.29
CA ALA A 365 -16.09 2.40 -8.84
C ALA A 365 -17.25 2.22 -7.86
N LEU A 366 -18.18 3.16 -7.87
CA LEU A 366 -19.30 3.20 -6.96
C LEU A 366 -20.64 3.24 -7.64
N GLU A 367 -21.61 2.68 -6.94
CA GLU A 367 -22.99 2.57 -7.37
C GLU A 367 -23.71 3.92 -7.46
N GLY A 368 -24.19 4.23 -8.68
CA GLY A 368 -25.35 5.06 -8.93
C GLY A 368 -26.32 4.27 -9.80
N PRO A 369 -27.61 4.60 -9.87
CA PRO A 369 -28.63 3.77 -10.51
C PRO A 369 -28.52 3.62 -12.05
N SER A 370 -27.41 3.98 -12.66
CA SER A 370 -27.16 3.91 -14.12
C SER A 370 -25.84 3.21 -14.53
N PHE A 371 -25.10 2.55 -13.62
CA PHE A 371 -23.76 2.04 -13.92
C PHE A 371 -23.69 0.50 -14.05
N SER A 372 -24.41 -0.07 -14.98
CA SER A 372 -24.51 -1.54 -15.12
C SER A 372 -23.45 -2.21 -16.01
N ASN A 373 -22.46 -1.51 -16.58
CA ASN A 373 -21.68 -2.09 -17.68
C ASN A 373 -20.15 -1.81 -17.71
N LEU A 374 -19.51 -1.36 -16.64
CA LEU A 374 -18.05 -1.13 -16.68
C LEU A 374 -17.27 -2.14 -15.80
N PRO A 375 -16.14 -2.69 -16.29
CA PRO A 375 -15.38 -3.69 -15.56
C PRO A 375 -14.59 -3.09 -14.39
N MET A 376 -14.60 -3.77 -13.25
CA MET A 376 -13.65 -3.52 -12.18
C MET A 376 -12.37 -4.34 -12.38
N ILE A 377 -11.26 -3.75 -12.01
CA ILE A 377 -9.93 -4.34 -12.12
C ILE A 377 -9.32 -4.36 -10.72
N GLN A 378 -8.79 -5.49 -10.27
CA GLN A 378 -8.27 -5.72 -8.91
C GLN A 378 -6.78 -6.11 -8.94
N VAL A 379 -5.93 -5.60 -8.05
CA VAL A 379 -4.56 -6.09 -7.78
C VAL A 379 -4.55 -6.89 -6.49
N GLN A 380 -3.93 -8.06 -6.51
CA GLN A 380 -3.71 -8.89 -5.32
C GLN A 380 -2.21 -8.97 -5.02
N ILE A 381 -1.88 -8.75 -3.77
CA ILE A 381 -0.56 -8.92 -3.17
C ILE A 381 -0.24 -10.41 -3.01
#